data_3e97b21b5d6d2f4b81f6658b6ff87ab2
#
_entry.id   3e97b21b5d6d2f4b81f6658b6ff87ab2
#
_cell.length_a   1.000
_cell.length_b   1.000
_cell.length_c   1.000
_cell.angle_alpha   90.00
_cell.angle_beta   90.00
_cell.angle_gamma   90.00
#
_symmetry.space_group_name_H-M   'P 1'
#
loop_
_entity.id
_entity.type
_entity.pdbx_description
1 polymer ?
#
loop_
_entity_poly.entity_id
_entity_poly.type
_entity_poly.pdbx_seq_one_letter_code
_entity_poly.pdbx_strand_id
1 'polypeptide(L)'
;MEAVDRVLLRVNRWVVIVILAAMALMVFANVALRFLTDESILWVEEVSRYLMIWLTFLGAGLVLRYGGHIGIDTLQDSFPRQAPAIRCVIFVLLLGFFAFMVWIGTRYATLTWGQTTPVLQIPVGIVYLAMPVGFTLLIVHLFLMLRPWIARREFLVDAEFDPESVKL
;
A
#
# COMPACT_ATOMS: atom_id res chain seq x y z
N MET A 1 -17.93 4.89 13.19
CA MET A 1 -16.62 5.03 12.54
C MET A 1 -15.71 3.81 12.77
N GLU A 2 -15.66 3.26 13.98
CA GLU A 2 -14.81 2.07 14.30
C GLU A 2 -15.17 0.80 13.51
N ALA A 3 -16.46 0.58 13.21
CA ALA A 3 -16.86 -0.60 12.43
C ALA A 3 -16.37 -0.52 10.98
N VAL A 4 -16.48 0.65 10.35
CA VAL A 4 -16.00 0.89 8.97
C VAL A 4 -14.47 0.76 8.91
N ASP A 5 -13.78 1.30 9.90
CA ASP A 5 -12.33 1.23 10.01
C ASP A 5 -11.83 -0.22 10.10
N ARG A 6 -12.42 -1.02 10.98
CA ARG A 6 -12.10 -2.45 11.12
C ARG A 6 -12.38 -3.27 9.86
N VAL A 7 -13.49 -2.98 9.17
CA VAL A 7 -13.83 -3.67 7.91
C VAL A 7 -12.81 -3.31 6.84
N LEU A 8 -12.49 -2.02 6.67
CA LEU A 8 -11.54 -1.55 5.67
C LEU A 8 -10.15 -2.18 5.87
N LEU A 9 -9.65 -2.18 7.12
CA LEU A 9 -8.36 -2.79 7.44
C LEU A 9 -8.35 -4.30 7.14
N ARG A 10 -9.43 -5.00 7.54
CA ARG A 10 -9.55 -6.44 7.30
C ARG A 10 -9.60 -6.76 5.80
N VAL A 11 -10.42 -6.02 5.04
CA VAL A 11 -10.52 -6.21 3.58
C VAL A 11 -9.20 -5.92 2.92
N ASN A 12 -8.55 -4.79 3.23
CA ASN A 12 -7.27 -4.44 2.64
C ASN A 12 -6.18 -5.48 2.97
N ARG A 13 -6.11 -5.95 4.22
CA ARG A 13 -5.17 -7.02 4.64
C ARG A 13 -5.40 -8.29 3.82
N TRP A 14 -6.65 -8.75 3.69
CA TRP A 14 -6.95 -9.96 2.93
C TRP A 14 -6.65 -9.80 1.43
N VAL A 15 -6.94 -8.65 0.84
CA VAL A 15 -6.59 -8.38 -0.56
C VAL A 15 -5.08 -8.49 -0.77
N VAL A 16 -4.27 -7.87 0.10
CA VAL A 16 -2.81 -7.94 0.04
C VAL A 16 -2.31 -9.38 0.19
N ILE A 17 -2.86 -10.15 1.16
CA ILE A 17 -2.51 -11.56 1.37
C ILE A 17 -2.84 -12.40 0.13
N VAL A 18 -4.04 -12.24 -0.44
CA VAL A 18 -4.47 -13.00 -1.62
C VAL A 18 -3.61 -12.68 -2.83
N ILE A 19 -3.29 -11.42 -3.06
CA ILE A 19 -2.39 -11.02 -4.17
C ILE A 19 -1.01 -11.64 -3.98
N LEU A 20 -0.44 -11.56 -2.77
CA LEU A 20 0.87 -12.13 -2.46
C LEU A 20 0.87 -13.66 -2.63
N ALA A 21 -0.14 -14.34 -2.12
CA ALA A 21 -0.28 -15.79 -2.26
C ALA A 21 -0.43 -16.22 -3.72
N ALA A 22 -1.27 -15.51 -4.50
CA ALA A 22 -1.45 -15.79 -5.92
C ALA A 22 -0.14 -15.59 -6.70
N MET A 23 0.59 -14.50 -6.42
CA MET A 23 1.89 -14.23 -7.03
C MET A 23 2.91 -15.32 -6.69
N ALA A 24 3.01 -15.71 -5.42
CA ALA A 24 3.92 -16.76 -4.97
C ALA A 24 3.62 -18.12 -5.61
N LEU A 25 2.34 -18.51 -5.67
CA LEU A 25 1.90 -19.75 -6.29
C LEU A 25 2.17 -19.76 -7.80
N MET A 26 1.88 -18.67 -8.50
CA MET A 26 2.14 -18.57 -9.95
C MET A 26 3.62 -18.66 -10.27
N VAL A 27 4.47 -17.92 -9.53
CA VAL A 27 5.93 -17.96 -9.72
C VAL A 27 6.47 -19.34 -9.40
N PHE A 28 6.05 -19.93 -8.28
CA PHE A 28 6.47 -21.29 -7.90
C PHE A 28 6.07 -22.32 -8.96
N ALA A 29 4.82 -22.29 -9.43
CA ALA A 29 4.33 -23.20 -10.46
C ALA A 29 5.11 -23.05 -11.76
N ASN A 30 5.41 -21.81 -12.19
CA ASN A 30 6.18 -21.53 -13.40
C ASN A 30 7.63 -22.05 -13.29
N VAL A 31 8.26 -21.85 -12.13
CA VAL A 31 9.60 -22.39 -11.86
C VAL A 31 9.60 -23.92 -11.86
N ALA A 32 8.63 -24.56 -11.18
CA ALA A 32 8.51 -26.01 -11.15
C ALA A 32 8.29 -26.58 -12.57
N LEU A 33 7.41 -25.96 -13.35
CA LEU A 33 7.14 -26.38 -14.74
C LEU A 33 8.41 -26.31 -15.58
N ARG A 34 9.16 -25.22 -15.47
CA ARG A 34 10.42 -25.04 -16.20
C ARG A 34 11.46 -26.11 -15.86
N PHE A 35 11.56 -26.52 -14.60
CA PHE A 35 12.48 -27.59 -14.19
C PHE A 35 12.03 -28.98 -14.61
N LEU A 36 10.71 -29.22 -14.77
CA LEU A 36 10.18 -30.53 -15.11
C LEU A 36 10.04 -30.76 -16.62
N THR A 37 9.82 -29.68 -17.40
CA THR A 37 9.44 -29.78 -18.82
C THR A 37 10.30 -28.91 -19.75
N ASP A 38 11.25 -28.14 -19.22
CA ASP A 38 12.00 -27.11 -19.93
C ASP A 38 11.10 -26.02 -20.59
N GLU A 39 9.82 -25.99 -20.28
CA GLU A 39 8.87 -24.98 -20.75
C GLU A 39 8.59 -23.94 -19.66
N SER A 40 8.30 -22.70 -20.07
CA SER A 40 7.89 -21.63 -19.16
C SER A 40 6.64 -20.93 -19.64
N ILE A 41 5.80 -20.49 -18.69
CA ILE A 41 4.58 -19.74 -18.98
C ILE A 41 4.91 -18.25 -19.01
N LEU A 42 5.06 -17.68 -20.21
CA LEU A 42 5.52 -16.30 -20.42
C LEU A 42 4.66 -15.24 -19.71
N TRP A 43 3.34 -15.43 -19.68
CA TRP A 43 2.45 -14.46 -19.07
C TRP A 43 2.56 -14.40 -17.52
N VAL A 44 3.07 -15.44 -16.87
CA VAL A 44 3.23 -15.49 -15.40
C VAL A 44 4.20 -14.41 -14.93
N GLU A 45 5.31 -14.20 -15.65
CA GLU A 45 6.28 -13.16 -15.29
C GLU A 45 5.67 -11.75 -15.41
N GLU A 46 4.86 -11.54 -16.45
CA GLU A 46 4.19 -10.26 -16.69
C GLU A 46 3.13 -9.99 -15.62
N VAL A 47 2.25 -10.96 -15.33
CA VAL A 47 1.22 -10.84 -14.29
C VAL A 47 1.84 -10.62 -12.92
N SER A 48 2.88 -11.38 -12.56
CA SER A 48 3.55 -11.26 -11.26
C SER A 48 4.14 -9.86 -11.05
N ARG A 49 4.71 -9.26 -12.09
CA ARG A 49 5.21 -7.88 -12.06
C ARG A 49 4.09 -6.87 -11.81
N TYR A 50 2.95 -7.04 -12.46
CA TYR A 50 1.80 -6.14 -12.27
C TYR A 50 1.16 -6.33 -10.91
N LEU A 51 1.03 -7.55 -10.43
CA LEU A 51 0.54 -7.84 -9.07
C LEU A 51 1.48 -7.26 -8.00
N MET A 52 2.79 -7.26 -8.24
CA MET A 52 3.75 -6.61 -7.32
C MET A 52 3.53 -5.10 -7.23
N ILE A 53 3.23 -4.43 -8.35
CA ILE A 53 2.89 -3.01 -8.36
C ILE A 53 1.61 -2.78 -7.54
N TRP A 54 0.54 -3.52 -7.82
CA TRP A 54 -0.71 -3.42 -7.07
C TRP A 54 -0.52 -3.72 -5.58
N LEU A 55 0.24 -4.76 -5.23
CA LEU A 55 0.57 -5.13 -3.86
C LEU A 55 1.24 -3.98 -3.11
N THR A 56 2.20 -3.31 -3.73
CA THR A 56 2.93 -2.18 -3.15
C THR A 56 2.00 -1.02 -2.82
N PHE A 57 1.16 -0.61 -3.77
CA PHE A 57 0.25 0.51 -3.56
C PHE A 57 -0.89 0.20 -2.58
N LEU A 58 -1.45 -1.00 -2.62
CA LEU A 58 -2.51 -1.41 -1.69
C LEU A 58 -1.95 -1.68 -0.28
N GLY A 59 -0.72 -2.20 -0.18
CA GLY A 59 -0.05 -2.43 1.09
C GLY A 59 0.37 -1.15 1.82
N ALA A 60 0.66 -0.08 1.07
CA ALA A 60 1.13 1.19 1.63
C ALA A 60 0.16 1.77 2.68
N GLY A 61 -1.17 1.58 2.52
CA GLY A 61 -2.17 2.01 3.47
C GLY A 61 -2.07 1.31 4.83
N LEU A 62 -1.74 0.01 4.83
CA LEU A 62 -1.49 -0.75 6.06
C LEU A 62 -0.22 -0.24 6.74
N VAL A 63 0.87 -0.08 5.99
CA VAL A 63 2.15 0.43 6.52
C VAL A 63 1.98 1.82 7.15
N LEU A 64 1.16 2.70 6.55
CA LEU A 64 0.83 4.01 7.11
C LEU A 64 0.18 3.87 8.49
N ARG A 65 -0.74 2.92 8.67
CA ARG A 65 -1.46 2.69 9.95
C ARG A 65 -0.57 2.15 11.07
N TYR A 66 0.48 1.41 10.71
CA TYR A 66 1.48 0.92 11.67
C TYR A 66 2.65 1.89 11.90
N GLY A 67 2.56 3.13 11.38
CA GLY A 67 3.57 4.16 11.58
C GLY A 67 4.79 4.07 10.67
N GLY A 68 4.80 3.13 9.71
CA GLY A 68 5.95 2.90 8.85
C GLY A 68 6.30 4.03 7.87
N HIS A 69 5.37 4.94 7.60
CA HIS A 69 5.62 6.10 6.72
C HIS A 69 5.95 7.40 7.46
N ILE A 70 5.82 7.42 8.79
CA ILE A 70 5.92 8.66 9.58
C ILE A 70 7.12 8.56 10.52
N GLY A 71 8.33 8.63 9.96
CA GLY A 71 9.57 8.57 10.72
C GLY A 71 10.08 9.91 11.26
N ILE A 72 9.23 10.98 11.34
CA ILE A 72 9.66 12.30 11.84
C ILE A 72 9.42 12.38 13.35
N ASP A 73 9.94 11.39 14.08
CA ASP A 73 9.78 11.30 15.52
C ASP A 73 10.66 12.30 16.24
N THR A 74 11.90 12.44 15.78
CA THR A 74 12.92 13.32 16.37
C THR A 74 12.46 14.78 16.45
N LEU A 75 11.76 15.28 15.44
CA LEU A 75 11.27 16.66 15.43
C LEU A 75 10.14 16.86 16.46
N GLN A 76 9.25 15.89 16.60
CA GLN A 76 8.15 15.95 17.57
C GLN A 76 8.66 15.84 19.00
N ASP A 77 9.67 15.01 19.24
CA ASP A 77 10.27 14.79 20.56
C ASP A 77 11.11 16.00 20.99
N SER A 78 11.68 16.73 20.04
CA SER A 78 12.44 17.97 20.32
C SER A 78 11.55 19.14 20.74
N PHE A 79 10.28 19.15 20.31
CA PHE A 79 9.33 20.24 20.58
C PHE A 79 7.98 19.73 21.12
N PRO A 80 7.91 19.18 22.35
CA PRO A 80 6.70 18.53 22.87
C PRO A 80 5.47 19.44 22.94
N ARG A 81 5.66 20.72 23.24
CA ARG A 81 4.58 21.71 23.31
C ARG A 81 3.97 22.03 21.94
N GLN A 82 4.74 21.89 20.86
CA GLN A 82 4.33 22.19 19.49
C GLN A 82 3.99 20.92 18.72
N ALA A 83 4.16 19.75 19.30
CA ALA A 83 3.94 18.47 18.65
C ALA A 83 2.56 18.32 17.95
N PRO A 84 1.42 18.78 18.53
CA PRO A 84 0.13 18.72 17.84
C PRO A 84 0.09 19.59 16.57
N ALA A 85 0.71 20.79 16.62
CA ALA A 85 0.78 21.68 15.45
C ALA A 85 1.68 21.09 14.35
N ILE A 86 2.82 20.50 14.73
CA ILE A 86 3.72 19.80 13.80
C ILE A 86 2.99 18.66 13.12
N ARG A 87 2.22 17.83 13.86
CA ARG A 87 1.42 16.74 13.30
C ARG A 87 0.35 17.24 12.34
N CYS A 88 -0.29 18.38 12.66
CA CYS A 88 -1.26 18.99 11.75
C CYS A 88 -0.61 19.42 10.43
N VAL A 89 0.58 20.02 10.48
CA VAL A 89 1.35 20.40 9.28
C VAL A 89 1.73 19.15 8.47
N ILE A 90 2.23 18.09 9.13
CA ILE A 90 2.57 16.83 8.46
C ILE A 90 1.31 16.23 7.78
N PHE A 91 0.17 16.24 8.48
CA PHE A 91 -1.09 15.76 7.90
C PHE A 91 -1.47 16.50 6.61
N VAL A 92 -1.40 17.84 6.64
CA VAL A 92 -1.74 18.66 5.46
C VAL A 92 -0.77 18.39 4.32
N LEU A 93 0.53 18.27 4.60
CA LEU A 93 1.54 17.94 3.59
C LEU A 93 1.32 16.55 2.98
N LEU A 94 1.05 15.54 3.80
CA LEU A 94 0.75 14.19 3.32
C LEU A 94 -0.53 14.17 2.47
N LEU A 95 -1.59 14.85 2.93
CA LEU A 95 -2.84 14.95 2.19
C LEU A 95 -2.64 15.62 0.84
N GLY A 96 -1.91 16.74 0.81
CA GLY A 96 -1.57 17.46 -0.42
C GLY A 96 -0.76 16.57 -1.38
N PHE A 97 0.25 15.89 -0.86
CA PHE A 97 1.07 14.97 -1.65
C PHE A 97 0.24 13.79 -2.20
N PHE A 98 -0.58 13.15 -1.38
CA PHE A 98 -1.40 12.03 -1.84
C PHE A 98 -2.45 12.46 -2.88
N ALA A 99 -3.10 13.61 -2.68
CA ALA A 99 -4.06 14.15 -3.64
C ALA A 99 -3.37 14.50 -4.98
N PHE A 100 -2.18 15.06 -4.94
CA PHE A 100 -1.36 15.32 -6.12
C PHE A 100 -1.00 14.03 -6.86
N MET A 101 -0.63 12.96 -6.13
CA MET A 101 -0.33 11.65 -6.69
C MET A 101 -1.57 10.97 -7.30
N VAL A 102 -2.76 11.13 -6.70
CA VAL A 102 -4.02 10.68 -7.31
C VAL A 102 -4.25 11.36 -8.65
N TRP A 103 -4.07 12.69 -8.70
CA TRP A 103 -4.26 13.46 -9.93
C TRP A 103 -3.27 13.04 -11.03
N ILE A 104 -1.97 12.99 -10.73
CA ILE A 104 -0.94 12.55 -11.69
C ILE A 104 -1.16 11.10 -12.11
N GLY A 105 -1.41 10.19 -11.17
CA GLY A 105 -1.63 8.78 -11.45
C GLY A 105 -2.82 8.55 -12.38
N THR A 106 -3.92 9.28 -12.15
CA THR A 106 -5.10 9.22 -13.04
C THR A 106 -4.77 9.72 -14.43
N ARG A 107 -4.07 10.85 -14.53
CA ARG A 107 -3.61 11.40 -15.83
C ARG A 107 -2.72 10.39 -16.56
N TYR A 108 -1.79 9.77 -15.86
CA TYR A 108 -0.87 8.81 -16.47
C TYR A 108 -1.58 7.54 -16.91
N ALA A 109 -2.50 7.00 -16.11
CA ALA A 109 -3.32 5.85 -16.46
C ALA A 109 -4.18 6.12 -17.73
N THR A 110 -4.76 7.33 -17.83
CA THR A 110 -5.55 7.70 -19.01
C THR A 110 -4.70 7.86 -20.27
N LEU A 111 -3.50 8.47 -20.15
CA LEU A 111 -2.58 8.65 -21.29
C LEU A 111 -2.05 7.31 -21.85
N THR A 112 -1.86 6.32 -20.97
CA THR A 112 -1.31 5.01 -21.32
C THR A 112 -2.40 3.98 -21.66
N TRP A 113 -3.68 4.37 -21.64
CA TRP A 113 -4.79 3.45 -21.90
C TRP A 113 -4.79 2.83 -23.28
N GLY A 114 -4.31 3.56 -24.29
CA GLY A 114 -4.17 3.09 -25.65
C GLY A 114 -2.96 2.18 -25.91
N GLN A 115 -2.07 2.03 -24.92
CA GLN A 115 -0.91 1.13 -25.03
C GLN A 115 -1.28 -0.24 -24.48
N THR A 116 -0.75 -1.30 -25.11
CA THR A 116 -0.97 -2.68 -24.66
C THR A 116 0.31 -3.29 -24.11
N THR A 117 0.12 -4.20 -23.16
CA THR A 117 1.23 -4.95 -22.56
C THR A 117 1.78 -6.00 -23.54
N PRO A 118 3.06 -6.40 -23.43
CA PRO A 118 3.73 -7.22 -24.45
C PRO A 118 3.13 -8.61 -24.64
N VAL A 119 2.78 -9.32 -23.56
CA VAL A 119 2.34 -10.71 -23.62
C VAL A 119 0.82 -10.82 -23.48
N LEU A 120 0.23 -10.17 -22.48
CA LEU A 120 -1.22 -10.24 -22.21
C LEU A 120 -2.06 -9.37 -23.14
N GLN A 121 -1.45 -8.39 -23.81
CA GLN A 121 -2.14 -7.42 -24.70
C GLN A 121 -3.28 -6.66 -24.00
N ILE A 122 -3.20 -6.49 -22.67
CA ILE A 122 -4.14 -5.68 -21.90
C ILE A 122 -3.70 -4.20 -21.87
N PRO A 123 -4.62 -3.24 -21.68
CA PRO A 123 -4.25 -1.83 -21.55
C PRO A 123 -3.26 -1.58 -20.40
N VAL A 124 -2.15 -0.94 -20.71
CA VAL A 124 -1.11 -0.57 -19.70
C VAL A 124 -1.68 0.34 -18.62
N GLY A 125 -2.68 1.15 -18.97
CA GLY A 125 -3.41 1.99 -18.02
C GLY A 125 -3.97 1.24 -16.80
N ILE A 126 -4.36 -0.05 -16.97
CA ILE A 126 -4.83 -0.91 -15.85
C ILE A 126 -3.73 -1.09 -14.80
N VAL A 127 -2.49 -1.23 -15.21
CA VAL A 127 -1.35 -1.36 -14.29
C VAL A 127 -1.12 -0.05 -13.55
N TYR A 128 -1.18 1.07 -14.26
CA TYR A 128 -0.98 2.40 -13.66
C TYR A 128 -2.13 2.88 -12.79
N LEU A 129 -3.34 2.29 -12.91
CA LEU A 129 -4.44 2.53 -11.95
C LEU A 129 -4.09 2.13 -10.51
N ALA A 130 -3.12 1.26 -10.30
CA ALA A 130 -2.65 0.91 -8.95
C ALA A 130 -2.23 2.16 -8.16
N MET A 131 -1.62 3.14 -8.83
CA MET A 131 -1.17 4.39 -8.21
C MET A 131 -2.33 5.25 -7.69
N PRO A 132 -3.30 5.72 -8.50
CA PRO A 132 -4.40 6.55 -7.99
C PRO A 132 -5.30 5.79 -7.02
N VAL A 133 -5.52 4.48 -7.22
CA VAL A 133 -6.29 3.66 -6.28
C VAL A 133 -5.57 3.55 -4.94
N GLY A 134 -4.29 3.25 -4.92
CA GLY A 134 -3.50 3.13 -3.70
C GLY A 134 -3.39 4.45 -2.93
N PHE A 135 -3.14 5.58 -3.62
CA PHE A 135 -3.10 6.88 -2.97
C PHE A 135 -4.47 7.35 -2.47
N THR A 136 -5.56 7.00 -3.16
CA THR A 136 -6.93 7.22 -2.63
C THR A 136 -7.15 6.41 -1.36
N LEU A 137 -6.72 5.17 -1.32
CA LEU A 137 -6.79 4.33 -0.12
C LEU A 137 -5.94 4.91 1.02
N LEU A 138 -4.74 5.43 0.72
CA LEU A 138 -3.89 6.14 1.70
C LEU A 138 -4.60 7.37 2.28
N ILE A 139 -5.30 8.16 1.47
CA ILE A 139 -6.10 9.30 1.92
C ILE A 139 -7.20 8.83 2.88
N VAL A 140 -7.91 7.75 2.54
CA VAL A 140 -8.94 7.19 3.41
C VAL A 140 -8.35 6.73 4.75
N HIS A 141 -7.24 5.99 4.74
CA HIS A 141 -6.55 5.57 5.95
C HIS A 141 -6.05 6.76 6.77
N LEU A 142 -5.51 7.80 6.13
CA LEU A 142 -5.04 9.02 6.77
C LEU A 142 -6.17 9.74 7.52
N PHE A 143 -7.37 9.84 6.91
CA PHE A 143 -8.52 10.45 7.58
C PHE A 143 -9.05 9.61 8.74
N LEU A 144 -9.06 8.28 8.61
CA LEU A 144 -9.55 7.40 9.67
C LEU A 144 -8.63 7.40 10.91
N MET A 145 -7.31 7.61 10.72
CA MET A 145 -6.36 7.70 11.83
C MET A 145 -6.16 9.14 12.37
N LEU A 146 -6.77 10.15 11.76
CA LEU A 146 -6.52 11.57 12.06
C LEU A 146 -6.63 11.89 13.55
N ARG A 147 -7.76 11.52 14.18
CA ARG A 147 -8.02 11.86 15.57
C ARG A 147 -7.05 11.23 16.57
N PRO A 148 -6.84 9.90 16.58
CA PRO A 148 -5.91 9.27 17.50
C PRO A 148 -4.46 9.71 17.25
N TRP A 149 -4.08 9.93 15.99
CA TRP A 149 -2.72 10.31 15.65
C TRP A 149 -2.36 11.75 16.06
N ILE A 150 -3.23 12.73 15.77
CA ILE A 150 -2.98 14.13 16.15
C ILE A 150 -3.00 14.28 17.68
N ALA A 151 -3.98 13.67 18.36
CA ALA A 151 -4.18 13.86 19.79
C ALA A 151 -3.13 13.11 20.64
N ARG A 152 -2.82 11.84 20.31
CA ARG A 152 -2.08 10.92 21.16
C ARG A 152 -0.90 10.24 20.50
N ARG A 153 -0.68 10.42 19.17
CA ARG A 153 0.33 9.68 18.39
C ARG A 153 0.15 8.15 18.47
N GLU A 154 -1.11 7.71 18.55
CA GLU A 154 -1.41 6.29 18.59
C GLU A 154 -1.43 5.72 17.15
N PHE A 155 -0.62 4.71 16.93
CA PHE A 155 -0.66 3.83 15.76
C PHE A 155 -1.35 2.52 16.13
N LEU A 156 -1.81 1.78 15.12
CA LEU A 156 -2.25 0.41 15.33
C LEU A 156 -1.02 -0.44 15.66
N VAL A 157 -0.89 -0.83 16.92
CA VAL A 157 0.07 -1.85 17.34
C VAL A 157 -0.65 -3.19 17.16
N ASP A 158 -0.11 -4.08 16.32
CA ASP A 158 -0.62 -5.44 16.25
C ASP A 158 -0.31 -6.14 17.57
N ALA A 159 -1.35 -6.62 18.26
CA ALA A 159 -1.18 -7.43 19.48
C ALA A 159 -0.39 -8.74 19.21
N GLU A 160 -0.28 -9.13 17.94
CA GLU A 160 0.53 -10.27 17.47
C GLU A 160 2.02 -9.91 17.28
N PHE A 161 2.37 -8.62 17.22
CA PHE A 161 3.72 -8.10 17.03
C PHE A 161 4.16 -7.27 18.25
N ASP A 162 3.89 -7.75 19.43
CA ASP A 162 4.50 -7.21 20.64
C ASP A 162 5.99 -7.63 20.67
N PRO A 163 6.94 -6.68 20.47
CA PRO A 163 8.36 -7.00 20.53
C PRO A 163 8.79 -7.55 21.93
N GLU A 164 7.98 -7.37 22.97
CA GLU A 164 8.22 -7.94 24.30
C GLU A 164 7.84 -9.42 24.39
N SER A 165 6.94 -9.91 23.53
CA SER A 165 6.58 -11.32 23.44
C SER A 165 7.68 -12.20 22.81
N VAL A 166 8.69 -11.60 22.18
CA VAL A 166 9.84 -12.27 21.52
C VAL A 166 11.09 -12.31 22.40
N LYS A 167 11.05 -11.76 23.61
CA LYS A 167 12.13 -11.94 24.59
C LYS A 167 12.03 -13.34 25.20
N LEU A 168 12.65 -14.31 24.49
CA LEU A 168 13.07 -15.60 25.06
C LEU A 168 14.34 -15.43 25.87
#